data_41ba6b589c5d861f9406fc050d73f2e4
#
_entry.id   41ba6b589c5d861f9406fc050d73f2e4
#
_cell.length_a   1.000
_cell.length_b   1.000
_cell.length_c   1.000
_cell.angle_alpha   90.00
_cell.angle_beta   90.00
_cell.angle_gamma   90.00
#
_symmetry.space_group_name_H-M   'P 1'
#
loop_
_entity.id
_entity.type
_entity.pdbx_description
1 polymer ?
#
loop_
_entity_poly.entity_id
_entity_poly.type
_entity_poly.pdbx_seq_one_letter_code
_entity_poly.pdbx_strand_id
1 'polypeptide(L)'
;DANGAFQMQISALDYSSYVGVIGVGRVTRGKIKRNTSVTIVDGDNNTRNGRVLDILGNMGVERVPVEEAVAGDIICITGIDGLNISDTLCSPDQVEALPQLTVDEPTVSMTFQVNDSPFAGLEGKFVTSRNIKERLDRELLHNVALRVEQGDSADKFVVSGRGELHLSVLIETMRREGFELSVGRPEVVQRLVDG
;
A
#
# COMPACT_ATOMS: atom_id res chain seq x y z
N ASP A 1 -9.97 23.23 8.26
CA ASP A 1 -11.07 24.16 8.08
C ASP A 1 -12.19 23.52 7.26
N ALA A 2 -13.33 23.28 7.91
CA ALA A 2 -14.47 22.62 7.30
C ALA A 2 -15.17 23.48 6.21
N ASN A 3 -14.86 24.74 6.14
CA ASN A 3 -15.46 25.69 5.20
C ASN A 3 -14.62 25.92 3.94
N GLY A 4 -13.42 25.35 3.88
CA GLY A 4 -12.56 25.48 2.72
C GLY A 4 -12.89 24.50 1.62
N ALA A 5 -12.16 24.57 0.50
CA ALA A 5 -12.25 23.59 -0.57
C ALA A 5 -11.70 22.23 -0.08
N PHE A 6 -12.32 21.15 -0.53
CA PHE A 6 -11.95 19.80 -0.11
C PHE A 6 -10.48 19.50 -0.39
N GLN A 7 -9.81 18.89 0.60
CA GLN A 7 -8.45 18.40 0.47
C GLN A 7 -8.25 17.21 1.40
N MET A 8 -7.66 16.15 0.88
CA MET A 8 -7.38 14.92 1.60
C MET A 8 -6.08 14.30 1.07
N GLN A 9 -5.29 13.73 1.94
CA GLN A 9 -4.07 13.01 1.54
C GLN A 9 -4.22 11.53 1.83
N ILE A 10 -3.79 10.69 0.89
CA ILE A 10 -3.77 9.23 1.04
C ILE A 10 -2.58 8.85 1.91
N SER A 11 -2.85 8.25 3.06
CA SER A 11 -1.83 7.80 4.01
C SER A 11 -1.62 6.29 4.01
N ALA A 12 -2.61 5.54 3.53
CA ALA A 12 -2.55 4.09 3.43
C ALA A 12 -3.40 3.62 2.26
N LEU A 13 -3.10 2.44 1.76
CA LEU A 13 -3.88 1.78 0.71
C LEU A 13 -4.31 0.41 1.21
N ASP A 14 -5.50 0.02 0.81
CA ASP A 14 -6.02 -1.32 1.03
C ASP A 14 -6.54 -1.86 -0.29
N TYR A 15 -6.83 -3.13 -0.34
CA TYR A 15 -7.32 -3.77 -1.55
C TYR A 15 -8.44 -4.75 -1.20
N SER A 16 -9.51 -4.67 -1.97
CA SER A 16 -10.62 -5.61 -1.88
C SER A 16 -10.84 -6.21 -3.27
N SER A 17 -11.01 -7.52 -3.33
CA SER A 17 -11.35 -8.19 -4.59
C SER A 17 -12.70 -7.71 -5.14
N TYR A 18 -13.52 -7.10 -4.29
CA TYR A 18 -14.86 -6.64 -4.63
C TYR A 18 -14.87 -5.22 -5.22
N VAL A 19 -14.12 -4.29 -4.62
CA VAL A 19 -14.14 -2.88 -5.04
C VAL A 19 -12.79 -2.38 -5.59
N GLY A 20 -11.75 -3.20 -5.52
CA GLY A 20 -10.42 -2.81 -5.97
C GLY A 20 -9.64 -2.03 -4.91
N VAL A 21 -8.94 -0.99 -5.32
CA VAL A 21 -8.10 -0.18 -4.43
C VAL A 21 -8.97 0.70 -3.53
N ILE A 22 -8.64 0.69 -2.24
CA ILE A 22 -9.27 1.53 -1.23
C ILE A 22 -8.21 2.50 -0.71
N GLY A 23 -8.44 3.80 -0.87
CA GLY A 23 -7.56 4.83 -0.32
C GLY A 23 -7.99 5.22 1.08
N VAL A 24 -7.04 5.28 2.02
CA VAL A 24 -7.30 5.67 3.40
C VAL A 24 -6.55 6.96 3.69
N GLY A 25 -7.22 7.91 4.32
CA GLY A 25 -6.57 9.16 4.70
C GLY A 25 -7.46 10.05 5.56
N ARG A 26 -6.88 11.17 5.97
CA ARG A 26 -7.58 12.18 6.74
C ARG A 26 -7.98 13.34 5.84
N VAL A 27 -9.22 13.79 5.98
CA VAL A 27 -9.69 15.03 5.35
C VAL A 27 -9.04 16.20 6.09
N THR A 28 -8.23 16.98 5.39
CA THR A 28 -7.51 18.11 6.00
C THR A 28 -8.28 19.41 5.91
N ARG A 29 -9.13 19.54 4.88
CA ARG A 29 -9.90 20.77 4.64
C ARG A 29 -11.19 20.45 3.92
N GLY A 30 -12.24 21.22 4.24
CA GLY A 30 -13.52 21.12 3.55
C GLY A 30 -14.31 19.86 3.90
N LYS A 31 -15.11 19.44 2.97
CA LYS A 31 -15.96 18.25 3.10
C LYS A 31 -16.15 17.57 1.75
N ILE A 32 -16.46 16.28 1.80
CA ILE A 32 -16.72 15.48 0.59
C ILE A 32 -17.95 14.63 0.78
N LYS A 33 -18.74 14.51 -0.28
CA LYS A 33 -19.90 13.62 -0.37
C LYS A 33 -19.61 12.46 -1.30
N ARG A 34 -20.39 11.40 -1.17
CA ARG A 34 -20.36 10.28 -2.13
C ARG A 34 -20.58 10.79 -3.54
N ASN A 35 -19.97 10.10 -4.50
CA ASN A 35 -20.17 10.34 -5.92
C ASN A 35 -19.73 11.76 -6.34
N THR A 36 -18.63 12.24 -5.80
CA THR A 36 -18.07 13.56 -6.06
C THR A 36 -16.83 13.47 -6.93
N SER A 37 -16.70 14.36 -7.91
CA SER A 37 -15.51 14.49 -8.73
C SER A 37 -14.40 15.21 -7.95
N VAL A 38 -13.18 14.69 -8.07
CA VAL A 38 -11.99 15.25 -7.41
C VAL A 38 -10.84 15.30 -8.40
N THR A 39 -9.84 16.12 -8.08
CA THR A 39 -8.55 16.11 -8.79
C THR A 39 -7.51 15.47 -7.90
N ILE A 40 -6.74 14.55 -8.46
CA ILE A 40 -5.68 13.83 -7.76
C ILE A 40 -4.33 14.42 -8.17
N VAL A 41 -3.52 14.81 -7.19
CA VAL A 41 -2.16 15.30 -7.41
C VAL A 41 -1.19 14.25 -6.87
N ASP A 42 -0.33 13.72 -7.74
CA ASP A 42 0.64 12.71 -7.34
C ASP A 42 1.94 13.33 -6.80
N GLY A 43 2.90 12.47 -6.42
CA GLY A 43 4.17 12.91 -5.88
C GLY A 43 5.05 13.71 -6.84
N ASP A 44 4.78 13.64 -8.13
CA ASP A 44 5.49 14.39 -9.17
C ASP A 44 4.73 15.64 -9.61
N ASN A 45 3.70 16.02 -8.87
CA ASN A 45 2.80 17.14 -9.17
C ASN A 45 1.99 16.98 -10.45
N ASN A 46 1.86 15.76 -10.95
CA ASN A 46 0.96 15.47 -12.06
C ASN A 46 -0.47 15.39 -11.53
N THR A 47 -1.41 15.93 -12.32
CA THR A 47 -2.82 15.94 -11.94
C THR A 47 -3.65 15.06 -12.86
N ARG A 48 -4.67 14.47 -12.30
CA ARG A 48 -5.70 13.73 -13.05
C ARG A 48 -7.03 13.86 -12.36
N ASN A 49 -8.09 13.61 -13.09
CA ASN A 49 -9.44 13.66 -12.55
C ASN A 49 -9.89 12.28 -12.13
N GLY A 50 -10.69 12.20 -11.09
CA GLY A 50 -11.30 10.98 -10.61
C GLY A 50 -12.62 11.25 -9.94
N ARG A 51 -13.32 10.21 -9.57
CA ARG A 51 -14.59 10.31 -8.86
C ARG A 51 -14.59 9.38 -7.66
N VAL A 52 -14.86 9.94 -6.49
CA VAL A 52 -15.06 9.17 -5.27
C VAL A 52 -16.46 8.59 -5.32
N LEU A 53 -16.59 7.26 -5.39
CA LEU A 53 -17.88 6.58 -5.43
C LEU A 53 -18.46 6.41 -4.06
N ASP A 54 -17.74 5.73 -3.17
CA ASP A 54 -18.19 5.47 -1.81
C ASP A 54 -17.19 6.03 -0.80
N ILE A 55 -17.72 6.43 0.34
CA ILE A 55 -16.94 6.89 1.50
C ILE A 55 -17.30 5.97 2.66
N LEU A 56 -16.26 5.41 3.29
CA LEU A 56 -16.41 4.55 4.45
C LEU A 56 -15.79 5.25 5.67
N GLY A 57 -16.61 5.51 6.66
CA GLY A 57 -16.12 6.02 7.93
C GLY A 57 -15.51 4.90 8.76
N ASN A 58 -14.58 5.25 9.63
CA ASN A 58 -13.94 4.30 10.54
C ASN A 58 -14.62 4.39 11.91
N MET A 59 -15.50 3.42 12.18
CA MET A 59 -16.22 3.32 13.46
C MET A 59 -15.63 2.16 14.26
N GLY A 60 -14.52 2.43 14.95
CA GLY A 60 -13.82 1.38 15.69
C GLY A 60 -13.15 0.39 14.76
N VAL A 61 -13.55 -0.89 14.82
CA VAL A 61 -13.00 -1.96 13.97
C VAL A 61 -13.75 -2.14 12.66
N GLU A 62 -14.91 -1.49 12.50
CA GLU A 62 -15.74 -1.63 11.31
C GLU A 62 -15.69 -0.39 10.43
N ARG A 63 -15.71 -0.61 9.11
CA ARG A 63 -15.84 0.44 8.11
C ARG A 63 -17.32 0.54 7.73
N VAL A 64 -17.90 1.71 7.96
CA VAL A 64 -19.33 1.94 7.75
C VAL A 64 -19.52 2.95 6.62
N PRO A 65 -20.38 2.68 5.63
CA PRO A 65 -20.68 3.67 4.58
C PRO A 65 -21.26 4.95 5.17
N VAL A 66 -20.74 6.10 4.72
CA VAL A 66 -21.22 7.43 5.12
C VAL A 66 -21.50 8.27 3.90
N GLU A 67 -22.43 9.21 4.03
CA GLU A 67 -22.82 10.09 2.92
C GLU A 67 -21.85 11.26 2.76
N GLU A 68 -21.24 11.70 3.85
CA GLU A 68 -20.39 12.88 3.85
C GLU A 68 -19.29 12.74 4.91
N ALA A 69 -18.12 13.28 4.60
CA ALA A 69 -17.00 13.40 5.55
C ALA A 69 -16.52 14.84 5.58
N VAL A 70 -16.03 15.26 6.74
CA VAL A 70 -15.58 16.64 6.98
C VAL A 70 -14.14 16.67 7.48
N ALA A 71 -13.53 17.84 7.46
CA ALA A 71 -12.16 18.05 7.91
C ALA A 71 -11.95 17.46 9.31
N GLY A 72 -10.89 16.68 9.46
CA GLY A 72 -10.56 15.94 10.68
C GLY A 72 -10.95 14.47 10.66
N ASP A 73 -11.88 14.06 9.79
CA ASP A 73 -12.30 12.67 9.68
C ASP A 73 -11.24 11.82 8.98
N ILE A 74 -11.05 10.60 9.47
CA ILE A 74 -10.26 9.58 8.78
C ILE A 74 -11.25 8.69 8.04
N ILE A 75 -11.08 8.59 6.73
CA ILE A 75 -12.03 7.90 5.86
C ILE A 75 -11.32 6.97 4.88
N CYS A 76 -12.10 6.01 4.36
CA CYS A 76 -11.71 5.19 3.22
C CYS A 76 -12.54 5.61 2.01
N ILE A 77 -11.93 5.68 0.85
CA ILE A 77 -12.60 6.02 -0.40
C ILE A 77 -12.42 4.93 -1.44
N THR A 78 -13.43 4.76 -2.28
CA THR A 78 -13.41 3.82 -3.41
C THR A 78 -13.69 4.55 -4.72
N GLY A 79 -13.42 3.90 -5.84
CA GLY A 79 -13.75 4.40 -7.17
C GLY A 79 -12.59 5.04 -7.92
N ILE A 80 -11.44 5.20 -7.32
CA ILE A 80 -10.25 5.77 -7.96
C ILE A 80 -9.18 4.70 -8.09
N ASP A 81 -8.76 4.41 -9.32
CA ASP A 81 -7.69 3.47 -9.61
C ASP A 81 -6.34 4.17 -9.60
N GLY A 82 -5.29 3.39 -9.32
CA GLY A 82 -3.92 3.90 -9.42
C GLY A 82 -3.52 4.89 -8.33
N LEU A 83 -4.21 4.88 -7.19
CA LEU A 83 -3.81 5.71 -6.05
C LEU A 83 -2.49 5.24 -5.47
N ASN A 84 -1.68 6.20 -5.03
CA ASN A 84 -0.42 5.94 -4.32
C ASN A 84 -0.43 6.65 -2.97
N ILE A 85 0.39 6.16 -2.07
CA ILE A 85 0.61 6.84 -0.77
C ILE A 85 1.14 8.24 -1.06
N SER A 86 0.68 9.21 -0.30
CA SER A 86 0.97 10.64 -0.42
C SER A 86 0.22 11.38 -1.53
N ASP A 87 -0.57 10.69 -2.35
CA ASP A 87 -1.45 11.36 -3.31
C ASP A 87 -2.42 12.29 -2.58
N THR A 88 -2.65 13.48 -3.13
CA THR A 88 -3.60 14.44 -2.58
C THR A 88 -4.84 14.48 -3.44
N LEU A 89 -6.01 14.36 -2.83
CA LEU A 89 -7.30 14.56 -3.48
C LEU A 89 -7.81 15.94 -3.10
N CYS A 90 -8.20 16.72 -4.09
CA CYS A 90 -8.70 18.07 -3.86
C CYS A 90 -9.91 18.38 -4.74
N SER A 91 -10.63 19.44 -4.35
CA SER A 91 -11.68 19.99 -5.19
C SER A 91 -11.07 20.44 -6.51
N PRO A 92 -11.72 20.16 -7.67
CA PRO A 92 -11.24 20.67 -8.96
C PRO A 92 -11.11 22.19 -9.01
N ASP A 93 -11.82 22.90 -8.15
CA ASP A 93 -11.82 24.36 -8.10
C ASP A 93 -10.57 24.93 -7.40
N GLN A 94 -9.94 24.12 -6.54
CA GLN A 94 -8.74 24.55 -5.81
C GLN A 94 -7.80 23.35 -5.67
N VAL A 95 -6.88 23.22 -6.60
CA VAL A 95 -5.93 22.09 -6.65
C VAL A 95 -4.65 22.49 -5.89
N GLU A 96 -4.43 21.85 -4.76
CA GLU A 96 -3.25 22.08 -3.93
C GLU A 96 -2.73 20.76 -3.40
N ALA A 97 -1.46 20.44 -3.69
CA ALA A 97 -0.82 19.24 -3.17
C ALA A 97 -0.38 19.44 -1.72
N LEU A 98 -0.51 18.41 -0.90
CA LEU A 98 0.08 18.38 0.44
C LEU A 98 1.51 17.84 0.35
N PRO A 99 2.38 18.17 1.32
CA PRO A 99 3.72 17.59 1.36
C PRO A 99 3.66 16.07 1.40
N GLN A 100 4.62 15.44 0.74
CA GLN A 100 4.69 13.99 0.75
C GLN A 100 4.94 13.46 2.16
N LEU A 101 4.33 12.32 2.48
CA LEU A 101 4.54 11.66 3.76
C LEU A 101 5.93 11.05 3.81
N THR A 102 6.58 11.21 4.96
CA THR A 102 7.87 10.58 5.19
C THR A 102 7.64 9.10 5.53
N VAL A 103 8.31 8.22 4.80
CA VAL A 103 8.29 6.79 5.04
C VAL A 103 9.68 6.37 5.49
N ASP A 104 9.77 5.59 6.58
CA ASP A 104 11.03 5.05 7.04
C ASP A 104 11.63 4.12 5.98
N GLU A 105 12.94 4.26 5.74
CA GLU A 105 13.61 3.39 4.80
C GLU A 105 13.77 1.97 5.40
N PRO A 106 13.71 0.92 4.54
CA PRO A 106 13.97 -0.43 5.01
C PRO A 106 15.40 -0.57 5.55
N THR A 107 15.56 -1.32 6.64
CA THR A 107 16.87 -1.52 7.28
C THR A 107 17.37 -2.96 7.23
N VAL A 108 16.51 -3.92 6.96
CA VAL A 108 16.84 -5.35 6.90
C VAL A 108 16.32 -5.95 5.61
N SER A 109 17.12 -6.79 4.97
CA SER A 109 16.68 -7.53 3.78
C SER A 109 16.84 -9.03 3.98
N MET A 110 15.97 -9.79 3.33
CA MET A 110 16.02 -11.25 3.28
C MET A 110 15.75 -11.71 1.86
N THR A 111 16.39 -12.80 1.45
CA THR A 111 16.13 -13.39 0.13
C THR A 111 15.02 -14.42 0.24
N PHE A 112 13.96 -14.22 -0.49
CA PHE A 112 12.87 -15.19 -0.63
C PHE A 112 13.10 -15.98 -1.91
N GLN A 113 13.05 -17.29 -1.81
CA GLN A 113 13.36 -18.19 -2.92
C GLN A 113 12.28 -19.26 -3.04
N VAL A 114 12.02 -19.67 -4.28
CA VAL A 114 11.15 -20.82 -4.53
C VAL A 114 11.73 -22.03 -3.82
N ASN A 115 10.89 -22.81 -3.15
CA ASN A 115 11.29 -24.05 -2.53
C ASN A 115 11.52 -25.10 -3.62
N ASP A 116 12.78 -25.43 -3.88
CA ASP A 116 13.20 -26.43 -4.86
C ASP A 116 13.48 -27.81 -4.24
N SER A 117 13.11 -28.00 -2.98
CA SER A 117 13.22 -29.28 -2.28
C SER A 117 12.44 -30.37 -3.02
N PRO A 118 12.91 -31.66 -2.95
CA PRO A 118 12.11 -32.78 -3.45
C PRO A 118 10.72 -32.88 -2.81
N PHE A 119 10.50 -32.18 -1.70
CA PHE A 119 9.21 -32.13 -1.01
C PHE A 119 8.37 -30.91 -1.41
N ALA A 120 8.78 -30.13 -2.40
CA ALA A 120 8.03 -28.99 -2.87
C ALA A 120 6.64 -29.40 -3.36
N GLY A 121 5.61 -28.65 -2.95
CA GLY A 121 4.23 -28.95 -3.28
C GLY A 121 3.51 -29.82 -2.26
N LEU A 122 4.22 -30.38 -1.27
CA LEU A 122 3.60 -31.26 -0.26
C LEU A 122 2.96 -30.47 0.88
N GLU A 123 3.50 -29.31 1.19
CA GLU A 123 3.01 -28.47 2.30
C GLU A 123 2.20 -27.25 1.85
N GLY A 124 2.33 -26.84 0.61
CA GLY A 124 1.67 -25.66 0.07
C GLY A 124 1.26 -25.83 -1.39
N LYS A 125 0.41 -24.92 -1.85
CA LYS A 125 -0.13 -24.93 -3.22
C LYS A 125 0.67 -24.03 -4.16
N PHE A 126 1.36 -23.03 -3.63
CA PHE A 126 2.00 -21.96 -4.41
C PHE A 126 3.51 -22.07 -4.28
N VAL A 127 4.13 -22.76 -5.23
CA VAL A 127 5.57 -23.07 -5.19
C VAL A 127 6.36 -22.41 -6.33
N THR A 128 5.67 -21.73 -7.27
CA THR A 128 6.35 -21.12 -8.41
C THR A 128 6.80 -19.71 -8.12
N SER A 129 7.87 -19.26 -8.78
CA SER A 129 8.37 -17.89 -8.66
C SER A 129 7.30 -16.87 -9.05
N ARG A 130 6.48 -17.18 -10.03
CA ARG A 130 5.39 -16.33 -10.46
C ARG A 130 4.38 -16.08 -9.33
N ASN A 131 3.99 -17.14 -8.63
CA ASN A 131 3.05 -17.04 -7.51
C ASN A 131 3.61 -16.17 -6.38
N ILE A 132 4.89 -16.36 -6.05
CA ILE A 132 5.57 -15.58 -5.02
C ILE A 132 5.64 -14.11 -5.44
N LYS A 133 6.01 -13.84 -6.67
CA LYS A 133 6.10 -12.47 -7.20
C LYS A 133 4.75 -11.76 -7.13
N GLU A 134 3.70 -12.40 -7.59
CA GLU A 134 2.34 -11.83 -7.57
C GLU A 134 1.90 -11.50 -6.14
N ARG A 135 2.21 -12.37 -5.18
CA ARG A 135 1.89 -12.14 -3.77
C ARG A 135 2.67 -10.97 -3.20
N LEU A 136 3.97 -10.87 -3.49
CA LEU A 136 4.81 -9.76 -3.03
C LEU A 136 4.36 -8.43 -3.65
N ASP A 137 4.02 -8.42 -4.93
CA ASP A 137 3.50 -7.22 -5.59
C ASP A 137 2.20 -6.75 -4.93
N ARG A 138 1.35 -7.67 -4.52
CA ARG A 138 0.12 -7.35 -3.79
C ARG A 138 0.42 -6.75 -2.42
N GLU A 139 1.42 -7.28 -1.72
CA GLU A 139 1.83 -6.74 -0.42
C GLU A 139 2.33 -5.30 -0.53
N LEU A 140 3.03 -4.96 -1.61
CA LEU A 140 3.52 -3.60 -1.83
C LEU A 140 2.42 -2.56 -1.92
N LEU A 141 1.21 -2.94 -2.29
CA LEU A 141 0.08 -2.01 -2.40
C LEU A 141 -0.30 -1.39 -1.07
N HIS A 142 -0.11 -2.09 0.04
CA HIS A 142 -0.52 -1.60 1.35
C HIS A 142 0.61 -1.59 2.39
N ASN A 143 1.82 -1.93 2.00
CA ASN A 143 2.96 -1.94 2.90
C ASN A 143 4.07 -1.04 2.35
N VAL A 144 4.04 0.22 2.74
CA VAL A 144 4.91 1.27 2.19
C VAL A 144 6.38 1.15 2.58
N ALA A 145 6.65 0.45 3.68
CA ALA A 145 8.02 0.24 4.16
C ALA A 145 8.69 -0.97 3.52
N LEU A 146 7.96 -1.73 2.70
CA LEU A 146 8.47 -2.93 2.05
C LEU A 146 9.05 -2.58 0.67
N ARG A 147 10.20 -3.17 0.34
CA ARG A 147 10.77 -3.13 -1.00
C ARG A 147 11.04 -4.54 -1.48
N VAL A 148 10.78 -4.79 -2.75
CA VAL A 148 11.02 -6.08 -3.39
C VAL A 148 11.83 -5.86 -4.66
N GLU A 149 12.95 -6.56 -4.77
CA GLU A 149 13.81 -6.52 -5.95
C GLU A 149 14.06 -7.92 -6.45
N GLN A 150 14.30 -8.06 -7.75
CA GLN A 150 14.69 -9.33 -8.34
C GLN A 150 16.09 -9.68 -7.87
N GLY A 151 16.30 -10.92 -7.41
CA GLY A 151 17.60 -11.42 -6.99
C GLY A 151 18.45 -11.92 -8.17
N ASP A 152 19.45 -12.75 -7.87
CA ASP A 152 20.42 -13.28 -8.83
C ASP A 152 19.80 -14.15 -9.92
N SER A 153 18.64 -14.72 -9.65
CA SER A 153 17.92 -15.60 -10.57
C SER A 153 16.43 -15.31 -10.54
N ALA A 154 15.70 -15.83 -11.52
CA ALA A 154 14.26 -15.58 -11.66
C ALA A 154 13.43 -16.09 -10.47
N ASP A 155 13.95 -17.05 -9.71
CA ASP A 155 13.28 -17.66 -8.57
C ASP A 155 13.66 -17.04 -7.22
N LYS A 156 14.46 -15.99 -7.21
CA LYS A 156 14.90 -15.30 -6.00
C LYS A 156 14.44 -13.85 -5.97
N PHE A 157 13.97 -13.42 -4.81
CA PHE A 157 13.51 -12.05 -4.58
C PHE A 157 14.15 -11.51 -3.31
N VAL A 158 14.73 -10.32 -3.38
CA VAL A 158 15.29 -9.64 -2.21
C VAL A 158 14.19 -8.76 -1.64
N VAL A 159 13.75 -9.09 -0.43
CA VAL A 159 12.67 -8.39 0.25
C VAL A 159 13.26 -7.61 1.42
N SER A 160 13.05 -6.31 1.44
CA SER A 160 13.59 -5.41 2.46
C SER A 160 12.46 -4.78 3.27
N GLY A 161 12.63 -4.69 4.57
CA GLY A 161 11.64 -4.14 5.49
C GLY A 161 12.28 -3.39 6.65
N ARG A 162 11.45 -2.89 7.55
CA ARG A 162 11.88 -2.10 8.70
C ARG A 162 12.71 -2.89 9.71
N GLY A 163 12.50 -4.18 9.78
CA GLY A 163 13.23 -5.03 10.73
C GLY A 163 12.92 -6.49 10.49
N GLU A 164 13.65 -7.32 11.17
CA GLU A 164 13.54 -8.78 11.06
C GLU A 164 12.14 -9.28 11.43
N LEU A 165 11.55 -8.72 12.47
CA LEU A 165 10.20 -9.10 12.89
C LEU A 165 9.15 -8.78 11.81
N HIS A 166 9.26 -7.64 11.16
CA HIS A 166 8.36 -7.25 10.08
C HIS A 166 8.39 -8.27 8.93
N LEU A 167 9.58 -8.68 8.52
CA LEU A 167 9.74 -9.68 7.47
C LEU A 167 9.29 -11.07 7.92
N SER A 168 9.53 -11.43 9.18
CA SER A 168 9.09 -12.72 9.73
C SER A 168 7.57 -12.85 9.75
N VAL A 169 6.85 -11.77 10.06
CA VAL A 169 5.39 -11.75 9.99
C VAL A 169 4.90 -11.97 8.56
N LEU A 170 5.55 -11.33 7.59
CA LEU A 170 5.21 -11.52 6.18
C LEU A 170 5.42 -12.97 5.73
N ILE A 171 6.56 -13.56 6.08
CA ILE A 171 6.89 -14.95 5.76
C ILE A 171 5.84 -15.90 6.33
N GLU A 172 5.51 -15.72 7.60
CA GLU A 172 4.53 -16.57 8.27
C GLU A 172 3.16 -16.44 7.64
N THR A 173 2.75 -15.22 7.30
CA THR A 173 1.48 -14.95 6.62
C THR A 173 1.43 -15.65 5.26
N MET A 174 2.50 -15.55 4.47
CA MET A 174 2.57 -16.21 3.16
C MET A 174 2.49 -17.74 3.30
N ARG A 175 3.18 -18.31 4.27
CA ARG A 175 3.12 -19.77 4.52
C ARG A 175 1.72 -20.22 4.89
N ARG A 176 0.99 -19.45 5.68
CA ARG A 176 -0.42 -19.72 6.01
C ARG A 176 -1.32 -19.67 4.78
N GLU A 177 -0.99 -18.84 3.81
CA GLU A 177 -1.74 -18.73 2.55
C GLU A 177 -1.44 -19.89 1.58
N GLY A 178 -0.45 -20.71 1.88
CA GLY A 178 -0.10 -21.88 1.08
C GLY A 178 1.16 -21.70 0.22
N PHE A 179 1.92 -20.63 0.44
CA PHE A 179 3.18 -20.43 -0.29
C PHE A 179 4.31 -21.25 0.33
N GLU A 180 5.03 -21.99 -0.49
CA GLU A 180 6.26 -22.67 -0.10
C GLU A 180 7.45 -21.83 -0.55
N LEU A 181 8.25 -21.40 0.40
CA LEU A 181 9.43 -20.60 0.10
C LEU A 181 10.55 -20.87 1.11
N SER A 182 11.77 -20.77 0.62
CA SER A 182 12.97 -20.78 1.44
C SER A 182 13.41 -19.35 1.66
N VAL A 183 13.92 -19.04 2.85
CA VAL A 183 14.32 -17.70 3.23
C VAL A 183 15.77 -17.69 3.67
N GLY A 184 16.56 -16.80 3.08
CA GLY A 184 17.95 -16.59 3.46
C GLY A 184 18.08 -15.83 4.79
N ARG A 185 19.31 -15.70 5.26
CA ARG A 185 19.58 -14.97 6.49
C ARG A 185 19.28 -13.48 6.33
N PRO A 186 18.76 -12.82 7.39
CA PRO A 186 18.60 -11.37 7.36
C PRO A 186 19.94 -10.67 7.18
N GLU A 187 19.95 -9.64 6.35
CA GLU A 187 21.10 -8.78 6.12
C GLU A 187 20.72 -7.33 6.39
N VAL A 188 21.64 -6.58 6.97
CA VAL A 188 21.42 -5.15 7.21
C VAL A 188 21.62 -4.40 5.90
N VAL A 189 20.62 -3.58 5.53
CA VAL A 189 20.72 -2.74 4.35
C VAL A 189 21.71 -1.61 4.64
N GLN A 190 22.79 -1.57 3.86
CA GLN A 190 23.79 -0.50 3.98
C GLN A 190 23.33 0.68 3.11
N ARG A 191 23.22 1.84 3.75
CA ARG A 191 23.04 3.09 3.05
C ARG A 191 24.37 3.51 2.44
N LEU A 192 24.36 3.72 1.13
CA LEU A 192 25.43 4.48 0.51
C LEU A 192 25.16 5.96 0.84
N VAL A 193 25.89 6.45 1.81
CA VAL A 193 25.89 7.89 2.09
C VAL A 193 26.92 8.48 1.15
N ASP A 194 26.45 9.18 0.12
CA ASP A 194 27.30 10.04 -0.68
C ASP A 194 27.73 11.19 0.23
N GLY A 195 28.92 11.08 0.75
CA GLY A 195 29.49 12.08 1.62
C GLY A 195 29.97 13.31 0.86
#